data_065f40b5dce320953ac2afcc335f7216
#
_entry.id   065f40b5dce320953ac2afcc335f7216
#
_cell.length_a   1.000
_cell.length_b   1.000
_cell.length_c   1.000
_cell.angle_alpha   90.00
_cell.angle_beta   90.00
_cell.angle_gamma   90.00
#
_symmetry.space_group_name_H-M   'P 1'
#
loop_
_entity.id
_entity.type
_entity.pdbx_description
1 polymer ?
#
loop_
_entity_poly.entity_id
_entity_poly.type
_entity_poly.pdbx_seq_one_letter_code
_entity_poly.pdbx_strand_id
1 'polypeptide(L)'
;MNENELKVLIDKMKGGDRESFNQLFRRYYKPMTRFCVRFVADGDQAAEIVQDLFVKLWTNREKFSFTSSFESYMLRAVRNSAITYINKERAHTDVNTRIYTDESDANDPS
;
A
#
# COMPACT_ATOMS: atom_id res chain seq x y z
N MET A 1 -10.03 16.47 -9.85
CA MET A 1 -10.07 17.04 -8.51
C MET A 1 -8.84 17.92 -8.31
N ASN A 2 -9.02 19.14 -7.90
CA ASN A 2 -7.87 20.01 -7.70
C ASN A 2 -7.35 19.87 -6.27
N GLU A 3 -6.24 20.56 -5.99
CA GLU A 3 -5.60 20.44 -4.69
C GLU A 3 -6.47 20.91 -3.53
N ASN A 4 -7.22 21.95 -3.74
CA ASN A 4 -8.08 22.46 -2.68
C ASN A 4 -9.20 21.49 -2.35
N GLU A 5 -9.81 20.91 -3.37
CA GLU A 5 -10.86 19.94 -3.16
C GLU A 5 -10.32 18.71 -2.45
N LEU A 6 -9.13 18.26 -2.83
CA LEU A 6 -8.50 17.12 -2.21
C LEU A 6 -8.21 17.39 -0.74
N LYS A 7 -7.71 18.58 -0.44
CA LYS A 7 -7.41 18.94 0.93
C LYS A 7 -8.67 18.95 1.79
N VAL A 8 -9.78 19.45 1.25
CA VAL A 8 -11.04 19.45 1.97
C VAL A 8 -11.49 18.04 2.28
N LEU A 9 -11.39 17.14 1.29
CA LEU A 9 -11.77 15.76 1.50
C LEU A 9 -10.91 15.10 2.58
N ILE A 10 -9.61 15.35 2.54
CA ILE A 10 -8.71 14.76 3.51
C ILE A 10 -9.02 15.28 4.90
N ASP A 11 -9.23 16.57 5.05
CA ASP A 11 -9.55 17.16 6.35
C ASP A 11 -10.85 16.60 6.90
N LYS A 12 -11.87 16.44 6.04
CA LYS A 12 -13.13 15.86 6.48
C LYS A 12 -12.97 14.40 6.87
N MET A 13 -12.21 13.66 6.09
CA MET A 13 -11.95 12.25 6.38
C MET A 13 -11.27 12.13 7.74
N LYS A 14 -10.30 12.98 8.02
CA LYS A 14 -9.61 12.96 9.29
C LYS A 14 -10.56 13.24 10.46
N GLY A 15 -11.60 14.00 10.19
CA GLY A 15 -12.62 14.28 11.19
C GLY A 15 -13.67 13.19 11.31
N GLY A 16 -13.55 12.13 10.51
CA GLY A 16 -14.47 11.01 10.62
C GLY A 16 -15.56 10.97 9.57
N ASP A 17 -15.49 11.83 8.55
CA ASP A 17 -16.51 11.84 7.51
C ASP A 17 -16.31 10.67 6.57
N ARG A 18 -17.17 9.69 6.68
CA ARG A 18 -17.03 8.45 5.92
C ARG A 18 -17.20 8.68 4.42
N GLU A 19 -18.09 9.58 4.05
CA GLU A 19 -18.31 9.84 2.62
C GLU A 19 -17.07 10.43 1.96
N SER A 20 -16.37 11.31 2.67
CA SER A 20 -15.13 11.86 2.15
C SER A 20 -14.09 10.77 1.96
N PHE A 21 -14.01 9.83 2.90
CA PHE A 21 -13.13 8.68 2.76
C PHE A 21 -13.51 7.85 1.54
N ASN A 22 -14.81 7.60 1.36
CA ASN A 22 -15.28 6.82 0.22
C ASN A 22 -14.91 7.47 -1.10
N GLN A 23 -14.98 8.80 -1.16
CA GLN A 23 -14.59 9.50 -2.37
C GLN A 23 -13.10 9.37 -2.66
N LEU A 24 -12.28 9.45 -1.61
CA LEU A 24 -10.84 9.23 -1.78
C LEU A 24 -10.56 7.83 -2.26
N PHE A 25 -11.24 6.85 -1.66
CA PHE A 25 -11.06 5.47 -2.05
C PHE A 25 -11.43 5.25 -3.53
N ARG A 26 -12.59 5.74 -3.93
CA ARG A 26 -13.03 5.57 -5.31
C ARG A 26 -12.10 6.24 -6.31
N ARG A 27 -11.50 7.34 -5.91
CA ARG A 27 -10.63 8.06 -6.83
C ARG A 27 -9.26 7.39 -6.99
N TYR A 28 -8.74 6.86 -5.91
CA TYR A 28 -7.35 6.39 -5.93
C TYR A 28 -7.17 4.89 -5.95
N TYR A 29 -8.21 4.13 -5.70
CA TYR A 29 -8.06 2.68 -5.60
C TYR A 29 -7.50 2.05 -6.87
N LYS A 30 -8.11 2.34 -8.01
CA LYS A 30 -7.66 1.73 -9.27
C LYS A 30 -6.27 2.18 -9.68
N PRO A 31 -5.96 3.47 -9.68
CA PRO A 31 -4.60 3.89 -10.02
C PRO A 31 -3.54 3.30 -9.09
N MET A 32 -3.85 3.24 -7.81
CA MET A 32 -2.89 2.68 -6.85
C MET A 32 -2.71 1.18 -7.06
N THR A 33 -3.79 0.48 -7.36
CA THR A 33 -3.70 -0.94 -7.63
C THR A 33 -2.86 -1.21 -8.88
N ARG A 34 -3.05 -0.42 -9.93
CA ARG A 34 -2.25 -0.56 -11.14
C ARG A 34 -0.77 -0.32 -10.85
N PHE A 35 -0.49 0.66 -10.00
CA PHE A 35 0.88 0.94 -9.61
C PHE A 35 1.45 -0.24 -8.84
N CYS A 36 0.67 -0.82 -7.93
CA CYS A 36 1.13 -1.93 -7.09
C CYS A 36 1.43 -3.17 -7.93
N VAL A 37 0.65 -3.40 -8.97
CA VAL A 37 0.86 -4.55 -9.85
C VAL A 37 2.26 -4.56 -10.46
N ARG A 38 2.83 -3.39 -10.64
CA ARG A 38 4.18 -3.28 -11.21
C ARG A 38 5.23 -3.90 -10.30
N PHE A 39 4.90 -4.08 -9.04
CA PHE A 39 5.84 -4.67 -8.09
C PHE A 39 5.52 -6.13 -7.80
N VAL A 40 4.24 -6.46 -7.56
CA VAL A 40 3.90 -7.82 -7.15
C VAL A 40 3.43 -8.71 -8.29
N ALA A 41 3.15 -8.13 -9.46
CA ALA A 41 2.81 -8.88 -10.67
C ALA A 41 1.59 -9.79 -10.51
N ASP A 42 0.71 -9.46 -9.57
CA ASP A 42 -0.48 -10.26 -9.28
C ASP A 42 -1.58 -9.27 -8.94
N GLY A 43 -2.59 -9.20 -9.79
CA GLY A 43 -3.66 -8.21 -9.62
C GLY A 43 -4.45 -8.37 -8.35
N ASP A 44 -4.73 -9.61 -7.97
CA ASP A 44 -5.51 -9.86 -6.76
C ASP A 44 -4.71 -9.46 -5.52
N GLN A 45 -3.43 -9.80 -5.50
CA GLN A 45 -2.59 -9.43 -4.38
C GLN A 45 -2.40 -7.92 -4.31
N ALA A 46 -2.24 -7.28 -5.47
CA ALA A 46 -2.08 -5.83 -5.50
C ALA A 46 -3.33 -5.14 -4.95
N ALA A 47 -4.50 -5.63 -5.34
CA ALA A 47 -5.76 -5.05 -4.87
C ALA A 47 -5.87 -5.19 -3.36
N GLU A 48 -5.46 -6.32 -2.83
CA GLU A 48 -5.53 -6.56 -1.40
C GLU A 48 -4.58 -5.63 -0.64
N ILE A 49 -3.38 -5.44 -1.16
CA ILE A 49 -2.41 -4.55 -0.54
C ILE A 49 -2.96 -3.13 -0.47
N VAL A 50 -3.51 -2.65 -1.58
CA VAL A 50 -4.03 -1.29 -1.64
C VAL A 50 -5.24 -1.14 -0.71
N GLN A 51 -6.11 -2.15 -0.69
CA GLN A 51 -7.26 -2.11 0.18
C GLN A 51 -6.83 -2.03 1.65
N ASP A 52 -5.85 -2.82 2.04
CA ASP A 52 -5.34 -2.79 3.41
C ASP A 52 -4.79 -1.42 3.76
N LEU A 53 -4.14 -0.76 2.81
CA LEU A 53 -3.60 0.57 3.07
C LEU A 53 -4.72 1.58 3.32
N PHE A 54 -5.82 1.47 2.59
CA PHE A 54 -6.95 2.37 2.83
C PHE A 54 -7.62 2.07 4.17
N VAL A 55 -7.67 0.80 4.57
CA VAL A 55 -8.19 0.46 5.89
C VAL A 55 -7.31 1.08 6.98
N LYS A 56 -6.00 1.00 6.82
CA LYS A 56 -5.09 1.62 7.77
C LYS A 56 -5.23 3.13 7.79
N LEU A 57 -5.42 3.72 6.62
CA LEU A 57 -5.62 5.16 6.52
C LEU A 57 -6.86 5.57 7.34
N TRP A 58 -7.94 4.84 7.18
CA TRP A 58 -9.16 5.15 7.91
C TRP A 58 -8.98 4.92 9.42
N THR A 59 -8.39 3.79 9.77
CA THR A 59 -8.21 3.43 11.18
C THR A 59 -7.34 4.45 11.90
N ASN A 60 -6.30 4.96 11.24
CA ASN A 60 -5.37 5.90 11.84
C ASN A 60 -5.61 7.33 11.38
N ARG A 61 -6.80 7.64 10.91
CA ARG A 61 -7.06 8.92 10.25
C ARG A 61 -6.74 10.12 11.11
N GLU A 62 -6.93 10.01 12.40
CA GLU A 62 -6.69 11.16 13.27
C GLU A 62 -5.21 11.46 13.42
N LYS A 63 -4.37 10.45 13.28
CA LYS A 63 -2.93 10.61 13.41
C LYS A 63 -2.26 10.80 12.06
N PHE A 64 -3.03 10.69 10.98
CA PHE A 64 -2.49 10.74 9.64
C PHE A 64 -1.93 12.12 9.34
N SER A 65 -0.71 12.16 8.84
CA SER A 65 -0.11 13.39 8.37
C SER A 65 0.91 13.03 7.29
N PHE A 66 1.18 14.01 6.45
CA PHE A 66 2.17 13.80 5.40
C PHE A 66 2.78 15.16 5.08
N THR A 67 4.04 15.14 4.64
CA THR A 67 4.77 16.36 4.38
C THR A 67 4.73 16.76 2.91
N SER A 68 4.31 15.86 2.04
CA SER A 68 4.19 16.14 0.63
C SER A 68 2.72 15.97 0.26
N SER A 69 2.44 15.66 -0.99
CA SER A 69 1.06 15.49 -1.41
C SER A 69 0.52 14.16 -0.93
N PHE A 70 -0.81 14.09 -0.84
CA PHE A 70 -1.49 12.85 -0.47
C PHE A 70 -1.13 11.74 -1.46
N GLU A 71 -1.11 12.06 -2.74
CA GLU A 71 -0.80 11.06 -3.75
C GLU A 71 0.60 10.52 -3.58
N SER A 72 1.57 11.39 -3.36
CA SER A 72 2.94 10.96 -3.15
C SER A 72 3.07 10.08 -1.92
N TYR A 73 2.36 10.46 -0.85
CA TYR A 73 2.37 9.66 0.37
C TYR A 73 1.81 8.26 0.10
N MET A 74 0.68 8.19 -0.59
CA MET A 74 0.04 6.91 -0.85
C MET A 74 0.88 6.04 -1.78
N LEU A 75 1.49 6.64 -2.80
CA LEU A 75 2.34 5.86 -3.71
C LEU A 75 3.52 5.26 -2.95
N ARG A 76 4.11 6.03 -2.04
CA ARG A 76 5.21 5.51 -1.24
C ARG A 76 4.75 4.38 -0.34
N ALA A 77 3.56 4.53 0.26
CA ALA A 77 3.01 3.49 1.12
C ALA A 77 2.73 2.22 0.34
N VAL A 78 2.19 2.36 -0.87
CA VAL A 78 1.93 1.21 -1.73
C VAL A 78 3.24 0.51 -2.07
N ARG A 79 4.25 1.28 -2.47
CA ARG A 79 5.53 0.69 -2.83
C ARG A 79 6.14 -0.05 -1.64
N ASN A 80 6.11 0.57 -0.46
CA ASN A 80 6.69 -0.06 0.71
C ASN A 80 5.96 -1.33 1.09
N SER A 81 4.62 -1.32 1.01
CA SER A 81 3.84 -2.52 1.32
C SER A 81 4.08 -3.62 0.31
N ALA A 82 4.21 -3.25 -0.98
CA ALA A 82 4.50 -4.23 -2.02
C ALA A 82 5.86 -4.88 -1.79
N ILE A 83 6.85 -4.08 -1.45
CA ILE A 83 8.19 -4.60 -1.20
C ILE A 83 8.18 -5.53 0.03
N THR A 84 7.46 -5.13 1.07
CA THR A 84 7.33 -5.97 2.25
C THR A 84 6.70 -7.31 1.89
N TYR A 85 5.66 -7.29 1.07
CA TYR A 85 5.01 -8.50 0.63
C TYR A 85 5.98 -9.38 -0.16
N ILE A 86 6.72 -8.79 -1.09
CA ILE A 86 7.68 -9.52 -1.90
C ILE A 86 8.75 -10.18 -1.03
N ASN A 87 9.25 -9.44 -0.05
CA ASN A 87 10.27 -9.96 0.83
C ASN A 87 9.76 -11.12 1.67
N LYS A 88 8.52 -11.04 2.13
CA LYS A 88 7.94 -12.13 2.89
C LYS A 88 7.76 -13.36 2.03
N GLU A 89 7.32 -13.19 0.79
CA GLU A 89 7.15 -14.32 -0.11
C GLU A 89 8.50 -14.96 -0.44
N ARG A 90 9.50 -14.12 -0.65
CA ARG A 90 10.84 -14.63 -0.94
C ARG A 90 11.42 -15.39 0.24
N ALA A 91 11.26 -14.86 1.44
CA ALA A 91 11.76 -15.51 2.63
C ALA A 91 11.08 -16.87 2.83
N HIS A 92 9.78 -16.93 2.58
CA HIS A 92 9.04 -18.18 2.69
C HIS A 92 9.55 -19.20 1.66
N THR A 93 9.77 -18.75 0.45
CA THR A 93 10.29 -19.62 -0.60
C THR A 93 11.70 -20.11 -0.24
N ASP A 94 12.54 -19.20 0.27
CA ASP A 94 13.90 -19.57 0.65
C ASP A 94 13.90 -20.65 1.74
N VAL A 95 13.03 -20.51 2.72
CA VAL A 95 12.93 -21.50 3.78
C VAL A 95 12.53 -22.86 3.20
N ASN A 96 11.55 -22.86 2.33
CA ASN A 96 11.13 -24.09 1.69
C ASN A 96 12.25 -24.70 0.86
N THR A 97 12.99 -23.85 0.17
CA THR A 97 14.09 -24.31 -0.65
C THR A 97 15.19 -24.91 0.21
N ARG A 98 15.48 -24.29 1.34
CA ARG A 98 16.52 -24.81 2.21
C ARG A 98 16.21 -26.19 2.73
N ILE A 99 14.96 -26.51 2.92
CA ILE A 99 14.58 -27.83 3.37
C ILE A 99 15.09 -28.89 2.39
N TYR A 100 15.10 -28.53 1.10
CA TYR A 100 15.48 -29.49 0.10
C TYR A 100 16.93 -29.37 -0.35
N THR A 101 17.46 -28.17 -0.45
CA THR A 101 18.78 -27.99 -1.05
C THR A 101 19.82 -27.55 -0.08
N ASP A 102 19.45 -27.08 0.94
CA ASP A 102 20.43 -26.71 1.88
C ASP A 102 21.36 -25.65 1.46
N GLU A 103 21.34 -25.04 0.61
CA GLU A 103 22.17 -24.10 0.19
C GLU A 103 21.66 -22.91 0.27
N SER A 104 21.48 -22.41 0.48
CA SER A 104 21.05 -21.35 0.72
C SER A 104 21.41 -20.30 0.41
N ASP A 105 21.80 -19.92 0.41
CA ASP A 105 22.18 -18.96 0.22
C ASP A 105 21.86 -18.01 0.31
N ALA A 106 21.80 -17.87 0.65
CA ALA A 106 21.60 -17.14 1.01
C ALA A 106 21.81 -15.98 0.87
N ASN A 107 22.10 -15.59 0.90
CA ASN A 107 22.50 -14.52 0.81
C ASN A 107 21.72 -13.64 0.28
N ASP A 108 21.04 -13.62 0.38
CA ASP A 108 20.28 -12.93 -0.08
C ASP A 108 20.10 -11.85 0.37
N PRO A 109 20.30 -11.24 0.22
CA PRO A 109 20.36 -10.11 0.61
C PRO A 109 19.29 -9.48 0.82
N SER A 110 18.87 -9.43 0.81
CA SER A 110 18.00 -8.81 1.07
C SER A 110 17.49 -8.35 1.19
#